data_cb06b5404c8e3558f9338c5090bbc931
#
_entry.id   cb06b5404c8e3558f9338c5090bbc931
#
_cell.length_a   1.000
_cell.length_b   1.000
_cell.length_c   1.000
_cell.angle_alpha   90.00
_cell.angle_beta   90.00
_cell.angle_gamma   90.00
#
_symmetry.space_group_name_H-M   'P 1'
#
loop_
_entity.id
_entity.type
_entity.pdbx_description
1 polymer ?
#
loop_
_entity_poly.entity_id
_entity_poly.type
_entity_poly.pdbx_seq_one_letter_code
_entity_poly.pdbx_strand_id
1 'polypeptide(L)'
;MTDFDPYIVDTLMPDLVGHDRQPSAFLVYLYLWRRTHASGEASVQVALLDIAEATGLSKRAVQDAVGWLARRTLLRIAREHITAVPVYTVLRPWRR
;
A
#
# COMPACT_ATOMS: atom_id res chain seq x y z
N MET A 1 -8.60 11.94 16.60
CA MET A 1 -7.71 10.78 16.77
C MET A 1 -7.95 9.78 15.67
N THR A 2 -6.88 9.25 15.09
CA THR A 2 -6.98 8.28 14.02
C THR A 2 -7.10 6.88 14.60
N ASP A 3 -8.15 6.15 14.21
CA ASP A 3 -8.31 4.76 14.60
C ASP A 3 -7.42 3.89 13.73
N PHE A 4 -6.49 3.19 14.36
CA PHE A 4 -5.65 2.23 13.67
C PHE A 4 -6.41 0.90 13.55
N ASP A 5 -6.46 0.35 12.34
CA ASP A 5 -7.15 -0.92 12.12
C ASP A 5 -6.24 -2.06 12.61
N PRO A 6 -6.63 -2.75 13.69
CA PRO A 6 -5.76 -3.79 14.26
C PRO A 6 -5.52 -4.97 13.31
N TYR A 7 -6.40 -5.18 12.33
CA TYR A 7 -6.20 -6.24 11.32
C TYR A 7 -4.87 -6.09 10.61
N ILE A 8 -4.42 -4.85 10.40
CA ILE A 8 -3.18 -4.58 9.67
C ILE A 8 -1.98 -5.23 10.38
N VAL A 9 -1.91 -5.10 11.70
CA VAL A 9 -0.80 -5.70 12.47
C VAL A 9 -1.08 -7.15 12.83
N ASP A 10 -2.31 -7.46 13.20
CA ASP A 10 -2.64 -8.79 13.72
C ASP A 10 -2.71 -9.85 12.62
N THR A 11 -3.09 -9.46 11.41
CA THR A 11 -3.32 -10.42 10.31
C THR A 11 -2.48 -10.12 9.07
N LEU A 12 -2.52 -8.90 8.56
CA LEU A 12 -1.78 -8.58 7.33
C LEU A 12 -0.27 -8.68 7.51
N MET A 13 0.25 -8.23 8.66
CA MET A 13 1.69 -8.27 8.87
C MET A 13 2.24 -9.70 8.78
N PRO A 14 1.75 -10.67 9.59
CA PRO A 14 2.26 -12.02 9.48
C PRO A 14 1.96 -12.67 8.13
N ASP A 15 0.86 -12.29 7.48
CA ASP A 15 0.49 -12.83 6.18
C ASP A 15 1.43 -12.35 5.08
N LEU A 16 1.64 -11.04 4.97
CA LEU A 16 2.50 -10.47 3.93
C LEU A 16 3.99 -10.72 4.21
N VAL A 17 4.42 -10.56 5.45
CA VAL A 17 5.84 -10.68 5.80
C VAL A 17 6.24 -12.15 5.92
N GLY A 18 5.44 -12.95 6.60
CA GLY A 18 5.76 -14.35 6.89
C GLY A 18 5.32 -15.30 5.80
N HIS A 19 4.04 -15.34 5.49
CA HIS A 19 3.48 -16.29 4.52
C HIS A 19 3.93 -15.94 3.10
N ASP A 20 3.72 -14.70 2.67
CA ASP A 20 4.08 -14.26 1.32
C ASP A 20 5.57 -13.97 1.17
N ARG A 21 6.27 -13.75 2.28
CA ARG A 21 7.68 -13.34 2.30
C ARG A 21 7.90 -12.05 1.52
N GLN A 22 6.98 -11.10 1.70
CA GLN A 22 7.01 -9.80 1.03
C GLN A 22 6.97 -8.66 2.06
N PRO A 23 8.01 -8.50 2.88
CA PRO A 23 8.01 -7.44 3.88
C PRO A 23 7.90 -6.04 3.27
N SER A 24 8.49 -5.83 2.08
CA SER A 24 8.36 -4.55 1.38
C SER A 24 6.91 -4.24 1.03
N ALA A 25 6.13 -5.26 0.66
CA ALA A 25 4.71 -5.08 0.36
C ALA A 25 3.95 -4.59 1.60
N PHE A 26 4.25 -5.16 2.77
CA PHE A 26 3.62 -4.71 4.01
C PHE A 26 3.98 -3.26 4.32
N LEU A 27 5.24 -2.88 4.17
CA LEU A 27 5.70 -1.52 4.45
C LEU A 27 5.02 -0.51 3.52
N VAL A 28 4.90 -0.84 2.24
CA VAL A 28 4.22 0.03 1.27
C VAL A 28 2.74 0.14 1.60
N TYR A 29 2.07 -0.98 1.93
CA TYR A 29 0.66 -0.95 2.34
C TYR A 29 0.46 -0.04 3.55
N LEU A 30 1.31 -0.19 4.57
CA LEU A 30 1.20 0.60 5.79
C LEU A 30 1.36 2.09 5.51
N TYR A 31 2.34 2.45 4.68
CA TYR A 31 2.54 3.85 4.29
C TYR A 31 1.34 4.40 3.53
N LEU A 32 0.82 3.65 2.55
CA LEU A 32 -0.34 4.09 1.77
C LEU A 32 -1.60 4.17 2.63
N TRP A 33 -1.75 3.24 3.59
CA TRP A 33 -2.84 3.31 4.56
C TRP A 33 -2.77 4.62 5.37
N ARG A 34 -1.57 5.00 5.78
CA ARG A 34 -1.34 6.27 6.50
C ARG A 34 -1.75 7.46 5.64
N ARG A 35 -1.48 7.40 4.34
CA ARG A 35 -1.80 8.50 3.41
C ARG A 35 -3.26 8.50 2.97
N THR A 36 -4.02 7.48 3.28
CA THR A 36 -5.42 7.34 2.87
C THR A 36 -6.33 7.22 4.08
N HIS A 37 -6.65 6.02 4.52
CA HIS A 37 -7.65 5.79 5.57
C HIS A 37 -7.34 6.50 6.87
N ALA A 38 -6.09 6.59 7.24
CA ALA A 38 -5.69 7.31 8.45
C ALA A 38 -5.97 8.81 8.35
N SER A 39 -6.12 9.33 7.13
CA SER A 39 -6.42 10.74 6.86
C SER A 39 -7.87 10.94 6.39
N GLY A 40 -8.69 9.89 6.42
CA GLY A 40 -10.09 9.96 6.01
C GLY A 40 -10.33 9.84 4.52
N GLU A 41 -9.33 9.44 3.75
CA GLU A 41 -9.42 9.28 2.30
C GLU A 41 -9.29 7.81 1.92
N ALA A 42 -9.82 7.43 0.76
CA ALA A 42 -9.65 6.06 0.24
C ALA A 42 -8.48 5.96 -0.74
N SER A 43 -8.10 7.06 -1.37
CA SER A 43 -7.11 7.07 -2.45
C SER A 43 -6.10 8.18 -2.26
N VAL A 44 -4.93 8.01 -2.86
CA VAL A 44 -3.87 9.01 -2.87
C VAL A 44 -3.13 8.96 -4.21
N GLN A 45 -2.83 10.13 -4.75
CA GLN A 45 -1.98 10.25 -5.94
C GLN A 45 -0.56 10.52 -5.48
N VAL A 46 0.34 9.58 -5.76
CA VAL A 46 1.73 9.67 -5.29
C VAL A 46 2.64 8.90 -6.23
N ALA A 47 3.81 9.48 -6.53
CA ALA A 47 4.79 8.83 -7.40
C ALA A 47 5.52 7.71 -6.67
N LEU A 48 5.98 6.71 -7.43
CA LEU A 48 6.76 5.59 -6.87
C LEU A 48 8.00 6.08 -6.12
N LEU A 49 8.67 7.10 -6.66
CA LEU A 49 9.86 7.64 -6.02
C LEU A 49 9.56 8.24 -4.65
N ASP A 50 8.42 8.89 -4.52
CA ASP A 50 8.01 9.47 -3.24
C ASP A 50 7.71 8.38 -2.21
N ILE A 51 7.10 7.27 -2.65
CA ILE A 51 6.88 6.13 -1.77
C ILE A 51 8.22 5.52 -1.34
N ALA A 52 9.17 5.40 -2.28
CA ALA A 52 10.50 4.87 -1.99
C ALA A 52 11.21 5.72 -0.94
N GLU A 53 11.18 7.04 -1.10
CA GLU A 53 11.80 7.94 -0.13
C GLU A 53 11.14 7.86 1.25
N ALA A 54 9.81 7.79 1.27
CA ALA A 54 9.07 7.75 2.54
C ALA A 54 9.26 6.44 3.30
N THR A 55 9.43 5.33 2.58
CA THR A 55 9.56 4.00 3.21
C THR A 55 11.00 3.57 3.43
N GLY A 56 11.95 4.21 2.76
CA GLY A 56 13.35 3.79 2.80
C GLY A 56 13.65 2.64 1.86
N LEU A 57 12.70 2.25 1.01
CA LEU A 57 12.89 1.18 0.04
C LEU A 57 13.44 1.71 -1.28
N SER A 58 14.03 0.83 -2.09
CA SER A 58 14.41 1.20 -3.45
C SER A 58 13.17 1.37 -4.31
N LYS A 59 13.30 2.11 -5.42
CA LYS A 59 12.21 2.28 -6.37
C LYS A 59 11.74 0.92 -6.90
N ARG A 60 12.68 0.00 -7.17
CA ARG A 60 12.37 -1.34 -7.66
C ARG A 60 11.57 -2.13 -6.64
N ALA A 61 11.96 -2.04 -5.36
CA ALA A 61 11.23 -2.74 -4.29
C ALA A 61 9.80 -2.21 -4.17
N VAL A 62 9.61 -0.88 -4.29
CA VAL A 62 8.27 -0.30 -4.27
C VAL A 62 7.46 -0.77 -5.47
N GLN A 63 8.08 -0.79 -6.65
CA GLN A 63 7.41 -1.23 -7.88
C GLN A 63 6.91 -2.68 -7.75
N ASP A 64 7.75 -3.57 -7.24
CA ASP A 64 7.38 -4.95 -7.00
C ASP A 64 6.31 -5.07 -5.92
N ALA A 65 6.42 -4.27 -4.87
CA ALA A 65 5.47 -4.28 -3.75
C ALA A 65 4.06 -3.86 -4.20
N VAL A 66 3.93 -2.77 -4.97
CA VAL A 66 2.60 -2.34 -5.42
C VAL A 66 1.98 -3.36 -6.37
N GLY A 67 2.78 -4.02 -7.21
CA GLY A 67 2.31 -5.10 -8.06
C GLY A 67 1.81 -6.29 -7.24
N TRP A 68 2.52 -6.66 -6.19
CA TRP A 68 2.12 -7.74 -5.30
C TRP A 68 0.81 -7.41 -4.59
N LEU A 69 0.71 -6.20 -4.03
CA LEU A 69 -0.50 -5.76 -3.34
C LEU A 69 -1.71 -5.74 -4.27
N ALA A 70 -1.52 -5.34 -5.53
CA ALA A 70 -2.60 -5.35 -6.50
C ALA A 70 -3.09 -6.78 -6.76
N ARG A 71 -2.19 -7.74 -6.90
CA ARG A 71 -2.54 -9.15 -7.09
C ARG A 71 -3.26 -9.74 -5.87
N ARG A 72 -2.93 -9.26 -4.67
CA ARG A 72 -3.59 -9.68 -3.43
C ARG A 72 -4.90 -8.93 -3.18
N THR A 73 -5.34 -8.09 -4.10
CA THR A 73 -6.54 -7.25 -3.98
C THR A 73 -6.52 -6.34 -2.73
N LEU A 74 -5.32 -5.92 -2.35
CA LEU A 74 -5.13 -4.98 -1.25
C LEU A 74 -4.92 -3.56 -1.75
N LEU A 75 -4.74 -3.41 -3.07
CA LEU A 75 -4.45 -2.12 -3.68
C LEU A 75 -5.06 -2.09 -5.09
N ARG A 76 -5.67 -0.97 -5.44
CA ARG A 76 -6.07 -0.70 -6.81
C ARG A 76 -5.21 0.43 -7.34
N ILE A 77 -4.67 0.26 -8.56
CA ILE A 77 -3.79 1.23 -9.17
C ILE A 77 -4.48 1.77 -10.42
N ALA A 78 -4.58 3.09 -10.52
CA ALA A 78 -5.14 3.74 -11.69
C ALA A 78 -4.25 4.89 -12.14
N ARG A 79 -4.18 5.10 -13.45
CA ARG A 79 -3.51 6.26 -14.02
C ARG A 79 -4.18 6.62 -15.34
N GLU A 80 -4.17 7.91 -15.67
CA GLU A 80 -4.83 8.38 -16.90
C GLU A 80 -4.08 7.94 -18.15
N HIS A 81 -2.75 7.87 -18.06
CA HIS A 81 -1.90 7.38 -19.15
C HIS A 81 -0.59 6.88 -18.54
N ILE A 82 0.23 6.24 -19.37
CA ILE A 82 1.41 5.50 -18.90
C ILE A 82 2.43 6.38 -18.13
N THR A 83 2.49 7.67 -18.47
CA THR A 83 3.41 8.61 -17.82
C THR A 83 2.77 9.39 -16.68
N ALA A 84 1.47 9.19 -16.43
CA ALA A 84 0.78 9.91 -15.35
C ALA A 84 1.21 9.37 -14.00
N VAL A 85 1.16 10.25 -12.98
CA VAL A 85 1.37 9.84 -11.59
C VAL A 85 0.20 8.95 -11.18
N PRO A 86 0.46 7.72 -10.70
CA PRO A 86 -0.64 6.81 -10.38
C PRO A 86 -1.43 7.25 -9.15
N VAL A 87 -2.70 6.83 -9.15
CA VAL A 87 -3.60 6.98 -8.00
C VAL A 87 -3.76 5.60 -7.39
N TYR A 88 -3.45 5.47 -6.11
CA TYR A 88 -3.58 4.22 -5.38
C TYR A 88 -4.80 4.28 -4.48
N THR A 89 -5.69 3.30 -4.62
CA THR A 89 -6.81 3.11 -3.72
C THR A 89 -6.47 1.95 -2.78
N VAL A 90 -6.42 2.24 -1.50
CA VAL A 90 -6.10 1.24 -0.49
C VAL A 90 -7.35 0.47 -0.13
N LEU A 91 -7.33 -0.83 -0.43
CA LEU A 91 -8.48 -1.72 -0.23
C LEU A 91 -8.38 -2.39 1.14
N ARG A 92 -9.54 -2.60 1.74
CA ARG A 92 -9.67 -3.30 3.01
C ARG A 92 -10.70 -4.41 2.84
N PRO A 93 -10.33 -5.50 2.12
CA PRO A 93 -11.31 -6.55 1.77
C PRO A 93 -11.94 -7.25 2.98
N TRP A 94 -11.31 -7.15 4.15
CA TRP A 94 -11.87 -7.69 5.39
C TRP A 94 -12.99 -6.83 5.99
N ARG A 95 -13.19 -5.61 5.48
CA ARG A 95 -14.23 -4.69 5.96
C ARG A 95 -15.37 -4.66 4.95
N ARG A 96 -16.59 -4.54 5.47
CA ARG A 96 -17.79 -4.48 4.65
C ARG A 96 -18.49 -3.15 4.77
#